data_481d6d2ba423199df378dbaafa0740e1
#
_entry.id   481d6d2ba423199df378dbaafa0740e1
#
_cell.length_a   1.000
_cell.length_b   1.000
_cell.length_c   1.000
_cell.angle_alpha   90.00
_cell.angle_beta   90.00
_cell.angle_gamma   90.00
#
_symmetry.space_group_name_H-M   'P 1'
#
loop_
_entity.id
_entity.type
_entity.pdbx_description
1 polymer ?
#
loop_
_entity_poly.entity_id
_entity_poly.type
_entity_poly.pdbx_seq_one_letter_code
_entity_poly.pdbx_strand_id
1 'polypeptide(L)'
;MLTFFKNVKVFLENAFAYTIFAFMNKPKEKRVLVGMSGGIDSSATCIMLQEQGYEVVGVTMRTWDVASQFATSSQEEPNFILEARALAQKLGIEHHVADVREEFKQVIVKYFIDEYLQGRTPNPCVMCNPLFKERLLCEWADKTDCTWISTGHYCRLEERNGNRYIVAGDDITKDQSYFLWRLPQEILRRFLFPLGNYTKQEVREYLKLKGFEAKAKDGESMEVCFIEGDYRDFLRQQIPDLDTRIGPGYFVDNKGVKIGQHKGFPYYTIGQRKGLGIALGHPAHVLRINAEKNTVMLGTAEDLKTEYMLTEDALLIDPNEVLQCENLTVRIRYRSKPIPCQVLPLENGQLLVRFLGEASAIAPGQSAVFYDGQRVLGGAFIASQRGIYKIIADNPF
;
A
#
# COMPACT_ATOMS: atom_id res chain seq x y z
N MET A 1 14.46 13.81 -7.89
CA MET A 1 13.05 14.16 -7.61
C MET A 1 12.29 14.60 -8.87
N LEU A 2 12.65 15.72 -9.51
CA LEU A 2 11.96 16.18 -10.75
C LEU A 2 11.92 15.16 -11.91
N THR A 3 12.94 14.31 -12.05
CA THR A 3 13.02 13.31 -13.13
C THR A 3 12.10 12.12 -12.91
N PHE A 4 11.90 11.71 -11.65
CA PHE A 4 10.98 10.62 -11.29
C PHE A 4 9.52 11.02 -11.53
N PHE A 5 9.14 12.23 -11.11
CA PHE A 5 7.79 12.76 -11.35
C PHE A 5 7.50 13.06 -12.83
N LYS A 6 8.51 13.45 -13.62
CA LYS A 6 8.36 13.56 -15.09
C LYS A 6 8.05 12.22 -15.72
N ASN A 7 8.71 11.14 -15.29
CA ASN A 7 8.45 9.79 -15.82
C ASN A 7 7.08 9.26 -15.37
N VAL A 8 6.64 9.56 -14.14
CA VAL A 8 5.30 9.23 -13.66
C VAL A 8 4.23 10.02 -14.39
N LYS A 9 4.47 11.29 -14.70
CA LYS A 9 3.54 12.13 -15.48
C LYS A 9 3.41 11.67 -16.93
N VAL A 10 4.52 11.33 -17.57
CA VAL A 10 4.53 10.72 -18.93
C VAL A 10 3.86 9.34 -18.92
N PHE A 11 4.00 8.59 -17.84
CA PHE A 11 3.33 7.28 -17.66
C PHE A 11 1.81 7.44 -17.49
N LEU A 12 1.36 8.47 -16.77
CA LEU A 12 -0.06 8.82 -16.62
C LEU A 12 -0.66 9.38 -17.93
N GLU A 13 0.09 10.17 -18.69
CA GLU A 13 -0.35 10.70 -19.98
C GLU A 13 -0.43 9.62 -21.07
N ASN A 14 0.43 8.61 -21.05
CA ASN A 14 0.33 7.43 -21.92
C ASN A 14 -0.82 6.49 -21.52
N ALA A 15 -1.19 6.40 -20.24
CA ALA A 15 -2.38 5.68 -19.79
C ALA A 15 -3.67 6.30 -20.36
N PHE A 16 -3.69 7.62 -20.58
CA PHE A 16 -4.82 8.32 -21.19
C PHE A 16 -4.99 8.01 -22.70
N ALA A 17 -3.91 7.72 -23.41
CA ALA A 17 -3.96 7.38 -24.83
C ALA A 17 -4.50 5.96 -25.11
N TYR A 18 -4.40 5.04 -24.16
CA TYR A 18 -4.94 3.68 -24.29
C TYR A 18 -6.46 3.61 -24.13
N THR A 19 -7.09 4.60 -23.50
CA THR A 19 -8.54 4.63 -23.25
C THR A 19 -9.37 4.81 -24.53
N ILE A 20 -8.80 5.24 -25.65
CA ILE A 20 -9.50 5.49 -26.91
C ILE A 20 -9.64 4.21 -27.77
N PHE A 21 -8.80 3.19 -27.57
CA PHE A 21 -8.81 1.96 -28.40
C PHE A 21 -9.83 0.90 -27.92
N ALA A 22 -10.38 1.03 -26.71
CA ALA A 22 -11.31 0.08 -26.08
C ALA A 22 -12.77 0.18 -26.56
N PHE A 23 -13.09 1.05 -27.53
CA PHE A 23 -14.48 1.32 -27.93
C PHE A 23 -15.08 0.36 -28.96
N MET A 24 -14.37 -0.66 -29.43
CA MET A 24 -14.83 -1.50 -30.55
C MET A 24 -15.39 -2.88 -30.18
N ASN A 25 -15.16 -3.39 -28.95
CA ASN A 25 -15.86 -4.60 -28.48
C ASN A 25 -16.64 -4.24 -27.22
N LYS A 26 -17.98 -4.35 -27.24
CA LYS A 26 -18.80 -4.20 -26.03
C LYS A 26 -18.42 -5.33 -25.06
N PRO A 27 -17.81 -5.03 -23.90
CA PRO A 27 -17.52 -6.06 -22.93
C PRO A 27 -18.82 -6.74 -22.46
N LYS A 28 -18.76 -8.02 -22.16
CA LYS A 28 -19.92 -8.77 -21.66
C LYS A 28 -20.30 -8.25 -20.29
N GLU A 29 -21.52 -7.75 -20.10
CA GLU A 29 -21.99 -7.09 -18.87
C GLU A 29 -21.74 -7.87 -17.58
N LYS A 30 -21.69 -9.21 -17.64
CA LYS A 30 -21.44 -10.12 -16.50
C LYS A 30 -20.14 -10.89 -16.62
N ARG A 31 -19.10 -10.31 -17.20
CA ARG A 31 -17.76 -10.94 -17.23
C ARG A 31 -16.80 -10.17 -16.33
N VAL A 32 -16.08 -10.89 -15.45
CA VAL A 32 -15.20 -10.31 -14.45
C VAL A 32 -13.82 -10.96 -14.48
N LEU A 33 -12.78 -10.12 -14.50
CA LEU A 33 -11.40 -10.57 -14.31
C LEU A 33 -11.04 -10.55 -12.83
N VAL A 34 -10.57 -11.66 -12.29
CA VAL A 34 -10.14 -11.81 -10.91
C VAL A 34 -8.64 -11.97 -10.82
N GLY A 35 -7.99 -11.09 -10.02
CA GLY A 35 -6.59 -11.26 -9.65
C GLY A 35 -6.43 -12.46 -8.71
N MET A 36 -5.82 -13.54 -9.19
CA MET A 36 -5.62 -14.79 -8.46
C MET A 36 -4.21 -14.87 -7.90
N SER A 37 -4.08 -14.87 -6.58
CA SER A 37 -2.80 -15.05 -5.89
C SER A 37 -2.51 -16.50 -5.48
N GLY A 38 -3.39 -17.44 -5.85
CA GLY A 38 -3.36 -18.80 -5.32
C GLY A 38 -3.80 -18.92 -3.86
N GLY A 39 -4.07 -17.82 -3.14
CA GLY A 39 -4.45 -17.79 -1.73
C GLY A 39 -5.96 -17.96 -1.47
N ILE A 40 -6.31 -18.03 -0.19
CA ILE A 40 -7.69 -18.21 0.32
C ILE A 40 -8.65 -17.17 -0.28
N ASP A 41 -8.28 -15.89 -0.22
CA ASP A 41 -9.18 -14.78 -0.51
C ASP A 41 -9.52 -14.70 -1.98
N SER A 42 -8.54 -14.82 -2.88
CA SER A 42 -8.77 -14.87 -4.31
C SER A 42 -9.58 -16.10 -4.74
N SER A 43 -9.41 -17.22 -4.03
CA SER A 43 -10.18 -18.44 -4.27
C SER A 43 -11.66 -18.23 -3.93
N ALA A 44 -11.96 -17.68 -2.74
CA ALA A 44 -13.33 -17.38 -2.34
C ALA A 44 -13.98 -16.35 -3.27
N THR A 45 -13.23 -15.33 -3.68
CA THR A 45 -13.67 -14.31 -4.64
C THR A 45 -14.16 -14.93 -5.95
N CYS A 46 -13.38 -15.84 -6.54
CA CYS A 46 -13.78 -16.53 -7.78
C CYS A 46 -15.09 -17.30 -7.61
N ILE A 47 -15.22 -18.08 -6.54
CA ILE A 47 -16.40 -18.93 -6.28
C ILE A 47 -17.64 -18.05 -6.04
N MET A 48 -17.52 -17.01 -5.20
CA MET A 48 -18.63 -16.11 -4.89
C MET A 48 -19.14 -15.37 -6.13
N LEU A 49 -18.24 -14.93 -7.01
CA LEU A 49 -18.62 -14.25 -8.25
C LEU A 49 -19.30 -15.20 -9.24
N GLN A 50 -18.83 -16.45 -9.36
CA GLN A 50 -19.54 -17.47 -10.17
C GLN A 50 -20.95 -17.73 -9.63
N GLU A 51 -21.15 -17.83 -8.32
CA GLU A 51 -22.47 -18.00 -7.70
C GLU A 51 -23.39 -16.81 -7.90
N GLN A 52 -22.84 -15.60 -8.05
CA GLN A 52 -23.57 -14.38 -8.41
C GLN A 52 -23.88 -14.30 -9.92
N GLY A 53 -23.48 -15.33 -10.69
CA GLY A 53 -23.76 -15.45 -12.11
C GLY A 53 -22.80 -14.67 -13.01
N TYR A 54 -21.61 -14.34 -12.53
CA TYR A 54 -20.54 -13.79 -13.36
C TYR A 54 -19.78 -14.90 -14.10
N GLU A 55 -19.43 -14.65 -15.35
CA GLU A 55 -18.40 -15.40 -16.07
C GLU A 55 -17.03 -14.90 -15.55
N VAL A 56 -16.34 -15.76 -14.81
CA VAL A 56 -15.07 -15.42 -14.16
C VAL A 56 -13.91 -15.79 -15.06
N VAL A 57 -12.97 -14.87 -15.24
CA VAL A 57 -11.65 -15.09 -15.83
C VAL A 57 -10.60 -14.81 -14.75
N GLY A 58 -9.58 -15.64 -14.65
CA GLY A 58 -8.51 -15.49 -13.69
C GLY A 58 -7.22 -14.93 -14.32
N VAL A 59 -6.52 -14.07 -13.60
CA VAL A 59 -5.14 -13.70 -13.94
C VAL A 59 -4.25 -13.77 -12.72
N THR A 60 -3.10 -14.45 -12.85
CA THR A 60 -2.05 -14.49 -11.82
C THR A 60 -0.87 -13.66 -12.28
N MET A 61 -0.49 -12.66 -11.49
CA MET A 61 0.67 -11.82 -11.78
C MET A 61 1.90 -12.39 -11.09
N ARG A 62 2.91 -12.79 -11.85
CA ARG A 62 4.24 -13.12 -11.34
C ARG A 62 5.04 -11.84 -11.21
N THR A 63 5.02 -11.26 -9.99
CA THR A 63 5.62 -9.94 -9.72
C THR A 63 7.06 -10.04 -9.22
N TRP A 64 7.35 -11.06 -8.41
CA TRP A 64 8.65 -11.27 -7.78
C TRP A 64 8.78 -12.72 -7.35
N ASP A 65 9.98 -13.27 -7.46
CA ASP A 65 10.27 -14.63 -7.01
C ASP A 65 11.05 -14.57 -5.70
N VAL A 66 10.57 -15.29 -4.70
CA VAL A 66 11.26 -15.53 -3.42
C VAL A 66 11.41 -17.04 -3.20
N ALA A 67 12.49 -17.44 -2.53
CA ALA A 67 12.86 -18.86 -2.42
C ALA A 67 11.77 -19.74 -1.79
N SER A 68 11.05 -19.21 -0.79
CA SER A 68 9.94 -19.92 -0.11
C SER A 68 8.74 -20.24 -0.99
N GLN A 69 8.63 -19.61 -2.18
CA GLN A 69 7.54 -19.86 -3.13
C GLN A 69 7.77 -21.11 -3.99
N PHE A 70 8.93 -21.77 -3.88
CA PHE A 70 9.26 -22.96 -4.65
C PHE A 70 9.41 -24.17 -3.73
N ALA A 71 8.83 -25.30 -4.13
CA ALA A 71 8.98 -26.55 -3.37
C ALA A 71 10.39 -27.16 -3.54
N THR A 72 11.00 -26.97 -4.69
CA THR A 72 12.36 -27.43 -5.01
C THR A 72 13.10 -26.40 -5.84
N SER A 73 14.44 -26.43 -5.82
CA SER A 73 15.30 -25.54 -6.60
C SER A 73 15.21 -25.75 -8.11
N SER A 74 14.67 -26.89 -8.56
CA SER A 74 14.47 -27.22 -9.99
C SER A 74 13.09 -26.85 -10.51
N GLN A 75 12.21 -26.31 -9.67
CA GLN A 75 10.85 -25.90 -10.07
C GLN A 75 10.91 -24.58 -10.85
N GLU A 76 10.30 -24.55 -12.03
CA GLU A 76 10.32 -23.37 -12.91
C GLU A 76 9.29 -22.31 -12.50
N GLU A 77 8.14 -22.71 -11.96
CA GLU A 77 7.06 -21.81 -11.56
C GLU A 77 6.83 -21.87 -10.04
N PRO A 78 6.59 -20.72 -9.38
CA PRO A 78 6.30 -20.70 -7.96
C PRO A 78 4.96 -21.35 -7.63
N ASN A 79 4.83 -21.88 -6.41
CA ASN A 79 3.68 -22.65 -5.94
C ASN A 79 2.36 -21.89 -6.10
N PHE A 80 2.34 -20.57 -5.85
CA PHE A 80 1.12 -19.79 -5.97
C PHE A 80 0.53 -19.77 -7.38
N ILE A 81 1.37 -19.86 -8.44
CA ILE A 81 0.91 -19.99 -9.83
C ILE A 81 0.29 -21.37 -10.06
N LEU A 82 0.98 -22.42 -9.60
CA LEU A 82 0.45 -23.80 -9.72
C LEU A 82 -0.88 -23.98 -9.00
N GLU A 83 -1.01 -23.40 -7.81
CA GLU A 83 -2.24 -23.43 -7.02
C GLU A 83 -3.36 -22.64 -7.69
N ALA A 84 -3.08 -21.45 -8.23
CA ALA A 84 -4.06 -20.65 -8.96
C ALA A 84 -4.55 -21.39 -10.21
N ARG A 85 -3.65 -22.03 -10.96
CA ARG A 85 -3.99 -22.83 -12.15
C ARG A 85 -4.83 -24.05 -11.79
N ALA A 86 -4.48 -24.77 -10.73
CA ALA A 86 -5.25 -25.91 -10.25
C ALA A 86 -6.67 -25.50 -9.79
N LEU A 87 -6.80 -24.36 -9.10
CA LEU A 87 -8.09 -23.78 -8.74
C LEU A 87 -8.92 -23.45 -9.98
N ALA A 88 -8.33 -22.73 -10.93
CA ALA A 88 -8.99 -22.34 -12.17
C ALA A 88 -9.51 -23.56 -12.94
N GLN A 89 -8.71 -24.62 -13.04
CA GLN A 89 -9.12 -25.88 -13.67
C GLN A 89 -10.30 -26.52 -12.91
N LYS A 90 -10.25 -26.56 -11.58
CA LYS A 90 -11.34 -27.13 -10.77
C LYS A 90 -12.63 -26.34 -10.89
N LEU A 91 -12.56 -25.02 -11.07
CA LEU A 91 -13.72 -24.13 -11.24
C LEU A 91 -14.18 -24.02 -12.70
N GLY A 92 -13.43 -24.57 -13.65
CA GLY A 92 -13.73 -24.45 -15.08
C GLY A 92 -13.64 -23.03 -15.62
N ILE A 93 -12.73 -22.19 -15.07
CA ILE A 93 -12.52 -20.80 -15.49
C ILE A 93 -11.28 -20.67 -16.36
N GLU A 94 -11.34 -19.74 -17.32
CA GLU A 94 -10.17 -19.30 -18.09
C GLU A 94 -9.13 -18.68 -17.16
N HIS A 95 -7.82 -19.01 -17.33
CA HIS A 95 -6.77 -18.52 -16.46
C HIS A 95 -5.52 -18.12 -17.24
N HIS A 96 -5.01 -16.95 -16.94
CA HIS A 96 -3.79 -16.38 -17.52
C HIS A 96 -2.71 -16.19 -16.47
N VAL A 97 -1.45 -16.22 -16.91
CA VAL A 97 -0.31 -15.86 -16.09
C VAL A 97 0.42 -14.70 -16.77
N ALA A 98 0.54 -13.60 -16.05
CA ALA A 98 1.26 -12.41 -16.49
C ALA A 98 2.62 -12.35 -15.77
N ASP A 99 3.70 -12.59 -16.50
CA ASP A 99 5.07 -12.37 -15.98
C ASP A 99 5.41 -10.89 -16.12
N VAL A 100 5.44 -10.21 -14.97
CA VAL A 100 5.63 -8.76 -14.88
C VAL A 100 6.75 -8.40 -13.91
N ARG A 101 7.69 -9.35 -13.67
CA ARG A 101 8.78 -9.21 -12.70
C ARG A 101 9.69 -8.03 -13.00
N GLU A 102 10.04 -7.83 -14.26
CA GLU A 102 10.94 -6.74 -14.63
C GLU A 102 10.29 -5.37 -14.41
N GLU A 103 9.03 -5.20 -14.82
CA GLU A 103 8.29 -3.95 -14.59
C GLU A 103 8.08 -3.69 -13.09
N PHE A 104 7.74 -4.74 -12.32
CA PHE A 104 7.58 -4.63 -10.87
C PHE A 104 8.89 -4.18 -10.20
N LYS A 105 10.02 -4.71 -10.61
CA LYS A 105 11.34 -4.32 -10.13
C LYS A 105 11.62 -2.84 -10.40
N GLN A 106 11.36 -2.39 -11.63
CA GLN A 106 11.62 -1.02 -12.05
C GLN A 106 10.70 0.00 -11.36
N VAL A 107 9.47 -0.37 -11.04
CA VAL A 107 8.48 0.58 -10.48
C VAL A 107 8.44 0.46 -8.95
N ILE A 108 8.16 -0.73 -8.42
CA ILE A 108 7.81 -0.89 -7.00
C ILE A 108 9.05 -1.14 -6.13
N VAL A 109 9.94 -2.06 -6.57
CA VAL A 109 11.16 -2.34 -5.81
C VAL A 109 12.08 -1.12 -5.82
N LYS A 110 12.20 -0.47 -6.96
CA LYS A 110 12.98 0.77 -7.07
C LYS A 110 12.41 1.88 -6.16
N TYR A 111 11.09 2.11 -6.16
CA TYR A 111 10.44 3.05 -5.25
C TYR A 111 10.78 2.74 -3.79
N PHE A 112 10.66 1.47 -3.39
CA PHE A 112 10.96 1.02 -2.04
C PHE A 112 12.40 1.36 -1.62
N ILE A 113 13.36 1.08 -2.49
CA ILE A 113 14.78 1.37 -2.28
C ILE A 113 15.01 2.88 -2.19
N ASP A 114 14.50 3.65 -3.14
CA ASP A 114 14.70 5.10 -3.23
C ASP A 114 14.17 5.82 -1.98
N GLU A 115 13.04 5.39 -1.42
CA GLU A 115 12.48 5.96 -0.18
C GLU A 115 13.43 5.73 1.01
N TYR A 116 13.95 4.51 1.18
CA TYR A 116 14.92 4.25 2.25
C TYR A 116 16.22 5.02 2.08
N LEU A 117 16.71 5.17 0.84
CA LEU A 117 17.90 5.97 0.55
C LEU A 117 17.68 7.47 0.76
N GLN A 118 16.46 7.93 0.89
CA GLN A 118 16.10 9.29 1.28
C GLN A 118 15.81 9.43 2.79
N GLY A 119 15.95 8.35 3.58
CA GLY A 119 15.62 8.32 5.00
C GLY A 119 14.12 8.33 5.29
N ARG A 120 13.30 7.91 4.33
CA ARG A 120 11.84 7.81 4.41
C ARG A 120 11.44 6.36 4.63
N THR A 121 10.21 6.13 5.06
CA THR A 121 9.65 4.79 5.24
C THR A 121 8.62 4.52 4.15
N PRO A 122 8.91 3.66 3.15
CA PRO A 122 8.03 3.43 2.02
C PRO A 122 6.69 2.79 2.42
N ASN A 123 5.66 3.04 1.60
CA ASN A 123 4.42 2.29 1.59
C ASN A 123 4.19 1.66 0.19
N PRO A 124 4.90 0.55 -0.12
CA PRO A 124 4.91 -0.01 -1.47
C PRO A 124 3.53 -0.49 -1.93
N CYS A 125 2.66 -0.96 -1.03
CA CYS A 125 1.32 -1.43 -1.40
C CYS A 125 0.43 -0.30 -1.94
N VAL A 126 0.53 0.90 -1.36
CA VAL A 126 -0.23 2.08 -1.83
C VAL A 126 0.24 2.54 -3.21
N MET A 127 1.52 2.38 -3.52
CA MET A 127 2.04 2.66 -4.87
C MET A 127 1.71 1.53 -5.84
N CYS A 128 1.81 0.28 -5.38
CA CYS A 128 1.61 -0.90 -6.20
C CYS A 128 0.17 -1.02 -6.71
N ASN A 129 -0.84 -0.75 -5.88
CA ASN A 129 -2.22 -0.91 -6.27
C ASN A 129 -2.54 -0.06 -7.52
N PRO A 130 -2.52 1.29 -7.51
CA PRO A 130 -2.94 2.07 -8.69
C PRO A 130 -1.96 1.97 -9.86
N LEU A 131 -0.64 1.99 -9.60
CA LEU A 131 0.34 2.10 -10.66
C LEU A 131 0.69 0.77 -11.33
N PHE A 132 0.39 -0.36 -10.66
CA PHE A 132 0.82 -1.65 -11.12
C PHE A 132 -0.32 -2.68 -11.14
N LYS A 133 -0.78 -3.17 -9.99
CA LYS A 133 -1.74 -4.29 -9.92
C LYS A 133 -3.06 -3.97 -10.59
N GLU A 134 -3.70 -2.88 -10.19
CA GLU A 134 -5.07 -2.59 -10.63
C GLU A 134 -5.08 -2.04 -12.05
N ARG A 135 -4.03 -1.34 -12.47
CA ARG A 135 -3.79 -0.97 -13.87
C ARG A 135 -3.69 -2.22 -14.75
N LEU A 136 -2.84 -3.17 -14.36
CA LEU A 136 -2.68 -4.44 -15.10
C LEU A 136 -3.98 -5.26 -15.11
N LEU A 137 -4.74 -5.27 -14.00
CA LEU A 137 -6.06 -5.90 -14.01
C LEU A 137 -6.99 -5.26 -15.03
N CYS A 138 -7.01 -3.93 -15.14
CA CYS A 138 -7.81 -3.26 -16.16
C CYS A 138 -7.35 -3.60 -17.57
N GLU A 139 -6.04 -3.59 -17.84
CA GLU A 139 -5.48 -3.96 -19.14
C GLU A 139 -5.80 -5.41 -19.54
N TRP A 140 -5.71 -6.34 -18.59
CA TRP A 140 -6.07 -7.74 -18.82
C TRP A 140 -7.59 -7.92 -18.96
N ALA A 141 -8.40 -7.17 -18.21
CA ALA A 141 -9.84 -7.16 -18.36
C ALA A 141 -10.25 -6.72 -19.77
N ASP A 142 -9.60 -5.68 -20.30
CA ASP A 142 -9.84 -5.22 -21.67
C ASP A 142 -9.43 -6.27 -22.73
N LYS A 143 -8.30 -6.97 -22.51
CA LYS A 143 -7.82 -8.05 -23.40
C LYS A 143 -8.73 -9.29 -23.38
N THR A 144 -9.46 -9.51 -22.29
CA THR A 144 -10.31 -10.68 -22.08
C THR A 144 -11.80 -10.35 -22.12
N ASP A 145 -12.18 -9.19 -22.65
CA ASP A 145 -13.57 -8.70 -22.75
C ASP A 145 -14.34 -8.69 -21.40
N CYS A 146 -13.64 -8.42 -20.30
CA CYS A 146 -14.24 -8.31 -18.98
C CYS A 146 -14.62 -6.86 -18.67
N THR A 147 -15.88 -6.64 -18.30
CA THR A 147 -16.37 -5.32 -17.82
C THR A 147 -15.80 -5.01 -16.44
N TRP A 148 -15.77 -6.01 -15.58
CA TRP A 148 -15.46 -5.88 -14.17
C TRP A 148 -14.07 -6.45 -13.84
N ILE A 149 -13.49 -5.92 -12.77
CA ILE A 149 -12.29 -6.46 -12.14
C ILE A 149 -12.58 -6.76 -10.67
N SER A 150 -11.85 -7.72 -10.10
CA SER A 150 -12.00 -8.09 -8.69
C SER A 150 -10.72 -8.64 -8.10
N THR A 151 -10.60 -8.49 -6.81
CA THR A 151 -9.50 -9.03 -6.00
C THR A 151 -10.03 -9.52 -4.66
N GLY A 152 -9.22 -10.25 -3.92
CA GLY A 152 -9.54 -10.73 -2.57
C GLY A 152 -9.39 -9.67 -1.46
N HIS A 153 -9.56 -8.38 -1.74
CA HIS A 153 -9.49 -7.35 -0.71
C HIS A 153 -10.73 -7.32 0.19
N TYR A 154 -10.50 -7.16 1.50
CA TYR A 154 -11.55 -6.94 2.51
C TYR A 154 -11.88 -5.46 2.60
N CYS A 155 -12.69 -4.99 1.67
CA CYS A 155 -13.27 -3.64 1.65
C CYS A 155 -14.58 -3.67 0.88
N ARG A 156 -15.35 -2.60 0.98
CA ARG A 156 -16.63 -2.40 0.29
C ARG A 156 -16.55 -1.18 -0.61
N LEU A 157 -17.55 -1.01 -1.45
CA LEU A 157 -17.77 0.19 -2.26
C LEU A 157 -19.08 0.84 -1.89
N GLU A 158 -19.06 2.16 -1.81
CA GLU A 158 -20.23 3.03 -1.68
C GLU A 158 -20.24 3.99 -2.87
N GLU A 159 -21.41 4.20 -3.46
CA GLU A 159 -21.60 5.23 -4.48
C GLU A 159 -22.34 6.42 -3.86
N ARG A 160 -21.76 7.62 -3.97
CA ARG A 160 -22.34 8.85 -3.45
C ARG A 160 -21.96 10.02 -4.37
N ASN A 161 -22.96 10.80 -4.76
CA ASN A 161 -22.80 11.99 -5.61
C ASN A 161 -22.03 11.71 -6.91
N GLY A 162 -22.22 10.51 -7.52
CA GLY A 162 -21.54 10.10 -8.74
C GLY A 162 -20.08 9.66 -8.58
N ASN A 163 -19.56 9.67 -7.35
CA ASN A 163 -18.24 9.14 -6.99
C ASN A 163 -18.37 7.79 -6.31
N ARG A 164 -17.37 6.92 -6.51
CA ARG A 164 -17.21 5.66 -5.78
C ARG A 164 -16.16 5.82 -4.68
N TYR A 165 -16.52 5.35 -3.49
CA TYR A 165 -15.68 5.40 -2.31
C TYR A 165 -15.35 3.99 -1.84
N ILE A 166 -14.10 3.78 -1.46
CA ILE A 166 -13.72 2.61 -0.67
C ILE A 166 -14.29 2.78 0.73
N VAL A 167 -14.90 1.72 1.25
CA VAL A 167 -15.40 1.65 2.62
C VAL A 167 -14.70 0.48 3.32
N ALA A 168 -14.33 0.67 4.58
CA ALA A 168 -13.70 -0.40 5.37
C ALA A 168 -14.55 -1.68 5.36
N GLY A 169 -13.90 -2.83 5.33
CA GLY A 169 -14.57 -4.13 5.42
C GLY A 169 -15.15 -4.36 6.82
N ASP A 170 -16.10 -5.29 6.92
CA ASP A 170 -16.74 -5.65 8.20
C ASP A 170 -15.75 -6.34 9.14
N ASP A 171 -14.76 -7.06 8.62
CA ASP A 171 -13.62 -7.54 9.42
C ASP A 171 -12.58 -6.42 9.61
N ILE A 172 -12.69 -5.69 10.71
CA ILE A 172 -11.75 -4.60 11.06
C ILE A 172 -10.30 -5.10 11.14
N THR A 173 -10.07 -6.38 11.49
CA THR A 173 -8.73 -6.96 11.62
C THR A 173 -8.08 -7.24 10.27
N LYS A 174 -8.88 -7.34 9.22
CA LYS A 174 -8.50 -7.62 7.83
C LYS A 174 -8.81 -6.47 6.87
N ASP A 175 -9.39 -5.36 7.35
CA ASP A 175 -9.67 -4.19 6.56
C ASP A 175 -8.43 -3.71 5.79
N GLN A 176 -8.55 -3.62 4.48
CA GLN A 176 -7.47 -3.21 3.58
C GLN A 176 -7.73 -1.87 2.90
N SER A 177 -8.78 -1.16 3.30
CA SER A 177 -9.15 0.15 2.76
C SER A 177 -8.00 1.16 2.78
N TYR A 178 -7.14 1.08 3.82
CA TYR A 178 -5.94 1.91 3.96
C TYR A 178 -4.97 1.82 2.78
N PHE A 179 -4.89 0.69 2.06
CA PHE A 179 -3.96 0.51 0.94
C PHE A 179 -4.55 0.93 -0.41
N LEU A 180 -5.84 1.26 -0.45
CA LEU A 180 -6.58 1.51 -1.68
C LEU A 180 -6.97 2.99 -1.89
N TRP A 181 -6.59 3.88 -0.96
CA TRP A 181 -6.97 5.29 -1.01
C TRP A 181 -6.56 6.02 -2.30
N ARG A 182 -5.53 5.50 -2.97
CA ARG A 182 -4.96 6.13 -4.16
C ARG A 182 -5.56 5.59 -5.48
N LEU A 183 -6.58 4.73 -5.42
CA LEU A 183 -7.24 4.22 -6.62
C LEU A 183 -8.05 5.34 -7.29
N PRO A 184 -7.81 5.60 -8.60
CA PRO A 184 -8.58 6.59 -9.33
C PRO A 184 -10.00 6.10 -9.63
N GLN A 185 -10.91 7.04 -9.86
CA GLN A 185 -12.36 6.77 -10.04
C GLN A 185 -12.66 5.84 -11.21
N GLU A 186 -11.91 5.94 -12.31
CA GLU A 186 -12.06 5.07 -13.48
C GLU A 186 -11.78 3.60 -13.16
N ILE A 187 -10.83 3.32 -12.28
CA ILE A 187 -10.55 1.97 -11.79
C ILE A 187 -11.64 1.54 -10.80
N LEU A 188 -11.99 2.38 -9.83
CA LEU A 188 -13.01 2.07 -8.82
C LEU A 188 -14.37 1.72 -9.45
N ARG A 189 -14.74 2.36 -10.56
CA ARG A 189 -15.99 2.07 -11.28
C ARG A 189 -16.06 0.68 -11.87
N ARG A 190 -14.93 0.01 -12.06
CA ARG A 190 -14.85 -1.37 -12.56
C ARG A 190 -14.72 -2.42 -11.47
N PHE A 191 -14.51 -2.01 -10.20
CA PHE A 191 -14.25 -2.93 -9.10
C PHE A 191 -15.50 -3.60 -8.55
N LEU A 192 -15.31 -4.90 -8.18
CA LEU A 192 -16.18 -5.66 -7.31
C LEU A 192 -15.37 -6.22 -6.15
N PHE A 193 -15.84 -6.06 -4.92
CA PHE A 193 -15.20 -6.57 -3.71
C PHE A 193 -16.14 -7.53 -2.95
N PRO A 194 -16.19 -8.81 -3.33
CA PRO A 194 -17.14 -9.77 -2.76
C PRO A 194 -16.89 -10.05 -1.27
N LEU A 195 -15.65 -9.88 -0.79
CA LEU A 195 -15.27 -10.23 0.58
C LEU A 195 -15.55 -9.14 1.61
N GLY A 196 -15.96 -7.96 1.18
CA GLY A 196 -16.08 -6.80 2.07
C GLY A 196 -17.06 -6.95 3.23
N ASN A 197 -18.10 -7.79 3.07
CA ASN A 197 -19.12 -8.06 4.08
C ASN A 197 -18.87 -9.36 4.88
N TYR A 198 -17.67 -9.95 4.78
CA TYR A 198 -17.35 -11.20 5.42
C TYR A 198 -16.13 -11.07 6.31
N THR A 199 -16.14 -11.80 7.43
CA THR A 199 -14.95 -12.00 8.23
C THR A 199 -14.06 -13.08 7.60
N LYS A 200 -12.79 -13.05 7.93
CA LYS A 200 -11.84 -14.08 7.48
C LYS A 200 -12.26 -15.49 7.88
N GLN A 201 -12.87 -15.62 9.07
CA GLN A 201 -13.39 -16.90 9.55
C GLN A 201 -14.53 -17.39 8.66
N GLU A 202 -15.50 -16.54 8.34
CA GLU A 202 -16.62 -16.89 7.45
C GLU A 202 -16.12 -17.27 6.05
N VAL A 203 -15.12 -16.57 5.52
CA VAL A 203 -14.49 -16.95 4.24
C VAL A 203 -13.85 -18.34 4.30
N ARG A 204 -13.17 -18.69 5.41
CA ARG A 204 -12.61 -20.03 5.60
C ARG A 204 -13.70 -21.10 5.70
N GLU A 205 -14.77 -20.85 6.42
CA GLU A 205 -15.91 -21.75 6.54
C GLU A 205 -16.63 -21.94 5.21
N TYR A 206 -16.83 -20.85 4.48
CA TYR A 206 -17.39 -20.88 3.13
C TYR A 206 -16.57 -21.79 2.20
N LEU A 207 -15.25 -21.65 2.17
CA LEU A 207 -14.38 -22.49 1.36
C LEU A 207 -14.47 -23.98 1.73
N LYS A 208 -14.56 -24.30 3.03
CA LYS A 208 -14.78 -25.69 3.48
C LYS A 208 -16.11 -26.25 2.96
N LEU A 209 -17.19 -25.49 3.08
CA LEU A 209 -18.52 -25.89 2.55
C LEU A 209 -18.51 -26.12 1.03
N LYS A 210 -17.65 -25.42 0.29
CA LYS A 210 -17.48 -25.59 -1.15
C LYS A 210 -16.49 -26.69 -1.55
N GLY A 211 -15.97 -27.47 -0.58
CA GLY A 211 -15.05 -28.58 -0.85
C GLY A 211 -13.60 -28.14 -1.11
N PHE A 212 -13.18 -26.99 -0.56
CA PHE A 212 -11.81 -26.48 -0.60
C PHE A 212 -11.14 -26.48 0.78
N GLU A 213 -11.28 -27.59 1.54
CA GLU A 213 -10.82 -27.72 2.91
C GLU A 213 -9.31 -27.51 3.08
N ALA A 214 -8.49 -28.02 2.15
CA ALA A 214 -7.05 -27.82 2.17
C ALA A 214 -6.72 -26.33 2.09
N LYS A 215 -7.34 -25.61 1.14
CA LYS A 215 -7.16 -24.17 0.93
C LYS A 215 -7.59 -23.35 2.14
N ALA A 216 -8.66 -23.72 2.81
CA ALA A 216 -9.15 -23.05 4.02
C ALA A 216 -8.15 -23.05 5.19
N LYS A 217 -7.13 -23.93 5.18
CA LYS A 217 -6.10 -24.06 6.22
C LYS A 217 -4.81 -23.29 5.92
N ASP A 218 -4.67 -22.71 4.73
CA ASP A 218 -3.46 -21.99 4.32
C ASP A 218 -3.13 -20.85 5.29
N GLY A 219 -1.84 -20.58 5.42
CA GLY A 219 -1.30 -19.43 6.14
C GLY A 219 -1.59 -18.11 5.43
N GLU A 220 -1.27 -17.03 6.09
CA GLU A 220 -1.41 -15.69 5.55
C GLU A 220 -0.04 -15.02 5.45
N SER A 221 0.21 -14.34 4.32
CA SER A 221 1.36 -13.45 4.20
C SER A 221 1.08 -12.16 4.97
N MET A 222 1.94 -11.82 5.93
CA MET A 222 1.79 -10.63 6.80
C MET A 222 2.73 -9.50 6.42
N GLU A 223 3.64 -9.72 5.47
CA GLU A 223 4.74 -8.84 5.11
C GLU A 223 4.64 -8.34 3.66
N VAL A 224 5.56 -7.47 3.28
CA VAL A 224 5.68 -6.97 1.91
C VAL A 224 6.00 -8.15 0.98
N CYS A 225 5.22 -8.33 -0.07
CA CYS A 225 5.16 -9.55 -0.88
C CYS A 225 6.48 -9.94 -1.60
N PHE A 226 7.47 -9.04 -1.67
CA PHE A 226 8.77 -9.27 -2.30
C PHE A 226 9.93 -9.32 -1.31
N ILE A 227 9.67 -9.31 0.01
CA ILE A 227 10.70 -9.34 1.04
C ILE A 227 10.49 -10.59 1.88
N GLU A 228 11.52 -11.44 1.94
CA GLU A 228 11.61 -12.52 2.93
C GLU A 228 12.48 -12.07 4.09
N GLY A 229 11.90 -11.98 5.29
CA GLY A 229 12.64 -11.60 6.49
C GLY A 229 12.88 -10.10 6.64
N ASP A 230 14.10 -9.70 6.97
CA ASP A 230 14.42 -8.31 7.29
C ASP A 230 14.64 -7.46 6.03
N TYR A 231 13.94 -6.34 5.90
CA TYR A 231 14.10 -5.40 4.79
C TYR A 231 15.54 -4.86 4.64
N ARG A 232 16.32 -4.85 5.72
CA ARG A 232 17.72 -4.41 5.71
C ARG A 232 18.60 -5.36 4.91
N ASP A 233 18.34 -6.66 5.00
CA ASP A 233 19.04 -7.68 4.22
C ASP A 233 18.62 -7.60 2.76
N PHE A 234 17.33 -7.35 2.50
CA PHE A 234 16.84 -7.08 1.16
C PHE A 234 17.54 -5.85 0.53
N LEU A 235 17.68 -4.74 1.27
CA LEU A 235 18.40 -3.57 0.77
C LEU A 235 19.85 -3.89 0.40
N ARG A 236 20.57 -4.69 1.22
CA ARG A 236 21.95 -5.11 0.92
C ARG A 236 22.02 -6.02 -0.30
N GLN A 237 21.06 -6.90 -0.48
CA GLN A 237 20.99 -7.76 -1.66
C GLN A 237 20.77 -6.95 -2.95
N GLN A 238 19.92 -5.93 -2.90
CA GLN A 238 19.62 -5.08 -4.06
C GLN A 238 20.71 -4.04 -4.33
N ILE A 239 21.48 -3.64 -3.32
CA ILE A 239 22.55 -2.63 -3.39
C ILE A 239 23.79 -3.21 -2.71
N PRO A 240 24.63 -4.00 -3.43
CA PRO A 240 25.78 -4.69 -2.82
C PRO A 240 26.81 -3.76 -2.17
N ASP A 241 26.92 -2.52 -2.64
CA ASP A 241 27.83 -1.50 -2.10
C ASP A 241 27.18 -0.57 -1.04
N LEU A 242 25.97 -0.88 -0.58
CA LEU A 242 25.19 -0.01 0.32
C LEU A 242 26.00 0.36 1.59
N ASP A 243 26.62 -0.63 2.23
CA ASP A 243 27.35 -0.45 3.47
C ASP A 243 28.62 0.42 3.30
N THR A 244 29.26 0.38 2.12
CA THR A 244 30.42 1.23 1.81
C THR A 244 30.01 2.61 1.31
N ARG A 245 28.94 2.70 0.53
CA ARG A 245 28.43 3.94 -0.05
C ARG A 245 27.82 4.86 1.00
N ILE A 246 27.03 4.31 1.94
CA ILE A 246 26.41 5.08 3.04
C ILE A 246 27.36 5.15 4.23
N GLY A 247 27.97 4.03 4.61
CA GLY A 247 28.88 3.91 5.74
C GLY A 247 28.23 4.12 7.11
N PRO A 248 29.03 3.99 8.18
CA PRO A 248 28.58 4.28 9.53
C PRO A 248 28.21 5.76 9.69
N GLY A 249 27.15 6.03 10.43
CA GLY A 249 26.73 7.37 10.82
C GLY A 249 26.65 7.53 12.33
N TYR A 250 26.06 8.65 12.78
CA TYR A 250 25.97 8.95 14.20
C TYR A 250 24.52 9.01 14.68
N PHE A 251 24.27 8.37 15.82
CA PHE A 251 23.14 8.74 16.65
C PHE A 251 23.40 10.09 17.29
N VAL A 252 22.38 10.94 17.30
CA VAL A 252 22.42 12.26 17.92
C VAL A 252 21.23 12.44 18.86
N ASP A 253 21.40 13.25 19.89
CA ASP A 253 20.30 13.70 20.75
C ASP A 253 19.49 14.83 20.10
N ASN A 254 18.49 15.36 20.81
CA ASN A 254 17.64 16.47 20.35
C ASN A 254 18.40 17.81 20.22
N LYS A 255 19.61 17.93 20.81
CA LYS A 255 20.50 19.07 20.64
C LYS A 255 21.50 18.87 19.50
N GLY A 256 21.53 17.74 18.86
CA GLY A 256 22.46 17.38 17.79
C GLY A 256 23.82 16.87 18.29
N VAL A 257 23.97 16.60 19.60
CA VAL A 257 25.18 16.01 20.15
C VAL A 257 25.29 14.54 19.78
N LYS A 258 26.47 14.11 19.34
CA LYS A 258 26.72 12.70 19.01
C LYS A 258 26.72 11.85 20.28
N ILE A 259 25.86 10.82 20.30
CA ILE A 259 25.68 9.92 21.45
C ILE A 259 26.08 8.47 21.14
N GLY A 260 26.40 8.15 19.88
CA GLY A 260 26.84 6.83 19.44
C GLY A 260 26.97 6.73 17.94
N GLN A 261 27.34 5.55 17.45
CA GLN A 261 27.44 5.25 16.02
C GLN A 261 26.37 4.23 15.58
N HIS A 262 25.95 4.31 14.33
CA HIS A 262 25.06 3.36 13.70
C HIS A 262 25.60 2.88 12.32
N LYS A 263 25.04 1.80 11.79
CA LYS A 263 25.51 1.14 10.55
C LYS A 263 25.19 1.90 9.26
N GLY A 264 24.35 2.92 9.31
CA GLY A 264 23.84 3.68 8.17
C GLY A 264 22.37 4.03 8.37
N PHE A 265 21.96 5.24 8.00
CA PHE A 265 20.59 5.73 8.24
C PHE A 265 19.48 4.89 7.58
N PRO A 266 19.67 4.20 6.42
CA PRO A 266 18.58 3.43 5.80
C PRO A 266 18.08 2.25 6.62
N TYR A 267 18.83 1.85 7.65
CA TYR A 267 18.48 0.72 8.51
C TYR A 267 17.58 1.10 9.68
N TYR A 268 17.06 2.33 9.70
CA TYR A 268 16.23 2.85 10.79
C TYR A 268 14.92 3.42 10.27
N THR A 269 13.91 3.39 11.15
CA THR A 269 12.56 3.90 10.87
C THR A 269 12.09 4.76 12.03
N ILE A 270 11.38 5.85 11.77
CA ILE A 270 10.83 6.72 12.83
C ILE A 270 9.90 5.92 13.74
N GLY A 271 10.05 6.09 15.06
CA GLY A 271 9.35 5.34 16.09
C GLY A 271 10.03 4.01 16.48
N GLN A 272 11.06 3.56 15.76
CA GLN A 272 11.80 2.34 16.10
C GLN A 272 12.43 2.45 17.49
N ARG A 273 12.20 1.40 18.32
CA ARG A 273 12.76 1.26 19.67
C ARG A 273 13.76 0.12 19.78
N LYS A 274 13.49 -0.99 19.09
CA LYS A 274 14.34 -2.20 19.15
C LYS A 274 15.42 -2.18 18.06
N GLY A 275 16.54 -2.85 18.32
CA GLY A 275 17.59 -3.02 17.31
C GLY A 275 18.41 -1.75 17.04
N LEU A 276 18.42 -0.77 17.96
CA LEU A 276 19.24 0.44 17.82
C LEU A 276 20.74 0.15 18.04
N GLY A 277 21.08 -0.86 18.85
CA GLY A 277 22.47 -1.23 19.11
C GLY A 277 23.24 -0.22 19.99
N ILE A 278 22.52 0.60 20.77
CA ILE A 278 23.08 1.60 21.69
C ILE A 278 22.46 1.45 23.08
N ALA A 279 23.27 1.59 24.13
CA ALA A 279 22.84 1.58 25.52
C ALA A 279 22.82 3.00 26.07
N LEU A 280 21.64 3.56 26.30
CA LEU A 280 21.46 4.93 26.83
C LEU A 280 20.96 4.93 28.29
N GLY A 281 20.80 3.77 28.95
CA GLY A 281 20.26 3.67 30.29
C GLY A 281 18.74 3.90 30.40
N HIS A 282 18.07 4.24 29.32
CA HIS A 282 16.62 4.44 29.21
C HIS A 282 16.12 4.02 27.83
N PRO A 283 14.82 3.70 27.68
CA PRO A 283 14.23 3.44 26.38
C PRO A 283 14.34 4.64 25.45
N ALA A 284 14.88 4.42 24.25
CA ALA A 284 14.99 5.45 23.23
C ALA A 284 14.26 5.06 21.95
N HIS A 285 13.81 6.05 21.22
CA HIS A 285 13.11 5.93 19.96
C HIS A 285 13.78 6.76 18.86
N VAL A 286 13.72 6.30 17.63
CA VAL A 286 14.12 7.10 16.47
C VAL A 286 13.10 8.22 16.28
N LEU A 287 13.54 9.47 16.43
CA LEU A 287 12.70 10.65 16.26
C LEU A 287 12.77 11.20 14.85
N ARG A 288 13.97 11.21 14.26
CA ARG A 288 14.22 11.81 12.95
C ARG A 288 15.41 11.13 12.28
N ILE A 289 15.34 11.04 10.95
CA ILE A 289 16.42 10.56 10.09
C ILE A 289 16.86 11.70 9.18
N ASN A 290 18.16 11.95 9.10
CA ASN A 290 18.75 12.90 8.16
C ASN A 290 19.71 12.16 7.24
N ALA A 291 19.27 11.90 6.02
CA ALA A 291 20.04 11.17 5.02
C ALA A 291 21.29 11.94 4.57
N GLU A 292 21.22 13.28 4.41
CA GLU A 292 22.33 14.12 3.96
C GLU A 292 23.51 14.09 4.94
N LYS A 293 23.20 14.06 6.25
CA LYS A 293 24.21 14.07 7.32
C LYS A 293 24.53 12.68 7.85
N ASN A 294 23.87 11.65 7.33
CA ASN A 294 23.90 10.28 7.85
C ASN A 294 23.75 10.25 9.38
N THR A 295 22.69 10.90 9.89
CA THR A 295 22.41 10.95 11.33
C THR A 295 21.01 10.48 11.64
N VAL A 296 20.88 9.78 12.77
CA VAL A 296 19.61 9.28 13.33
C VAL A 296 19.45 9.93 14.72
N MET A 297 18.41 10.76 14.87
CA MET A 297 18.10 11.40 16.14
C MET A 297 17.32 10.47 17.04
N LEU A 298 17.75 10.33 18.27
CA LEU A 298 17.08 9.54 19.31
C LEU A 298 16.51 10.43 20.40
N GLY A 299 15.40 9.98 20.98
CA GLY A 299 14.76 10.64 22.11
C GLY A 299 13.74 9.74 22.79
N THR A 300 12.89 10.32 23.64
CA THR A 300 11.86 9.63 24.41
C THR A 300 10.60 9.37 23.59
N ALA A 301 9.64 8.62 24.15
CA ALA A 301 8.33 8.45 23.53
C ALA A 301 7.52 9.77 23.49
N GLU A 302 7.72 10.66 24.46
CA GLU A 302 7.09 11.98 24.49
C GLU A 302 7.56 12.86 23.34
N ASP A 303 8.85 12.78 22.95
CA ASP A 303 9.42 13.54 21.84
C ASP A 303 8.88 13.10 20.47
N LEU A 304 8.19 11.96 20.39
CA LEU A 304 7.50 11.49 19.18
C LEU A 304 6.11 12.10 18.99
N LYS A 305 5.53 12.67 20.04
CA LYS A 305 4.19 13.26 19.98
C LYS A 305 4.21 14.54 19.14
N THR A 306 3.14 14.77 18.42
CA THR A 306 2.97 15.98 17.60
C THR A 306 1.49 16.33 17.45
N GLU A 307 1.22 17.62 17.34
CA GLU A 307 -0.12 18.15 17.06
C GLU A 307 -0.38 18.34 15.56
N TYR A 308 0.68 18.34 14.75
CA TYR A 308 0.59 18.68 13.33
C TYR A 308 1.36 17.69 12.47
N MET A 309 0.91 17.57 11.21
CA MET A 309 1.56 16.78 10.18
C MET A 309 1.45 17.50 8.84
N LEU A 310 2.57 17.57 8.12
CA LEU A 310 2.61 18.03 6.74
C LEU A 310 2.53 16.81 5.82
N THR A 311 1.74 16.93 4.76
CA THR A 311 1.59 15.88 3.74
C THR A 311 1.96 16.39 2.36
N GLU A 312 2.13 15.49 1.42
CA GLU A 312 2.41 15.76 0.01
C GLU A 312 1.66 14.76 -0.88
N ASP A 313 1.52 15.12 -2.17
CA ASP A 313 0.93 14.25 -3.18
C ASP A 313 -0.46 13.72 -2.79
N ALA A 314 -1.33 14.63 -2.34
CA ALA A 314 -2.68 14.31 -1.90
C ALA A 314 -3.58 13.94 -3.09
N LEU A 315 -4.37 12.89 -2.91
CA LEU A 315 -5.47 12.53 -3.79
C LEU A 315 -6.76 12.43 -2.94
N LEU A 316 -7.62 13.42 -3.06
CA LEU A 316 -8.92 13.48 -2.39
C LEU A 316 -10.01 13.24 -3.44
N ILE A 317 -11.00 12.41 -3.11
CA ILE A 317 -12.11 12.09 -4.02
C ILE A 317 -12.95 13.35 -4.27
N ASP A 318 -13.30 14.05 -3.22
CA ASP A 318 -13.87 15.39 -3.24
C ASP A 318 -13.19 16.25 -2.16
N PRO A 319 -12.36 17.23 -2.53
CA PRO A 319 -11.72 18.11 -1.55
C PRO A 319 -12.68 18.85 -0.64
N ASN A 320 -13.84 19.29 -1.15
CA ASN A 320 -14.82 20.01 -0.35
C ASN A 320 -15.42 19.10 0.73
N GLU A 321 -15.67 17.83 0.42
CA GLU A 321 -16.16 16.86 1.38
C GLU A 321 -15.17 16.68 2.55
N VAL A 322 -13.86 16.62 2.26
CA VAL A 322 -12.82 16.52 3.29
C VAL A 322 -12.79 17.76 4.19
N LEU A 323 -12.85 18.95 3.58
CA LEU A 323 -12.78 20.22 4.32
C LEU A 323 -14.02 20.51 5.17
N GLN A 324 -15.17 19.98 4.77
CA GLN A 324 -16.45 20.19 5.47
C GLN A 324 -16.82 19.03 6.40
N CYS A 325 -16.00 17.97 6.46
CA CYS A 325 -16.29 16.79 7.27
C CYS A 325 -16.10 17.09 8.76
N GLU A 326 -17.19 17.14 9.53
CA GLU A 326 -17.17 17.41 10.98
C GLU A 326 -16.48 16.29 11.78
N ASN A 327 -16.59 15.03 11.31
CA ASN A 327 -16.05 13.85 11.98
C ASN A 327 -14.83 13.29 11.24
N LEU A 328 -14.05 14.15 10.58
CA LEU A 328 -12.87 13.74 9.85
C LEU A 328 -11.86 13.07 10.77
N THR A 329 -11.43 11.89 10.36
CA THR A 329 -10.35 11.17 11.03
C THR A 329 -9.23 10.82 10.03
N VAL A 330 -8.01 10.64 10.54
CA VAL A 330 -6.86 10.22 9.75
C VAL A 330 -6.20 8.99 10.36
N ARG A 331 -5.84 8.02 9.51
CA ARG A 331 -4.92 6.93 9.87
C ARG A 331 -3.55 7.21 9.25
N ILE A 332 -2.51 7.16 10.07
CA ILE A 332 -1.13 7.44 9.68
C ILE A 332 -0.28 6.18 9.49
N ARG A 333 -0.87 5.01 9.71
CA ARG A 333 -0.32 3.66 9.49
C ARG A 333 -1.47 2.68 9.34
N TYR A 334 -1.23 1.57 8.67
CA TYR A 334 -2.22 0.53 8.41
C TYR A 334 -3.02 0.11 9.66
N ARG A 335 -2.35 -0.16 10.77
CA ARG A 335 -2.99 -0.62 12.02
C ARG A 335 -3.16 0.46 13.08
N SER A 336 -2.96 1.74 12.73
CA SER A 336 -3.20 2.83 13.68
C SER A 336 -4.69 3.04 13.90
N LYS A 337 -5.05 3.46 15.10
CA LYS A 337 -6.41 3.93 15.38
C LYS A 337 -6.65 5.20 14.57
N PRO A 338 -7.89 5.43 14.09
CA PRO A 338 -8.27 6.70 13.52
C PRO A 338 -8.09 7.84 14.53
N ILE A 339 -7.49 8.95 14.12
CA ILE A 339 -7.26 10.13 14.96
C ILE A 339 -8.14 11.25 14.41
N PRO A 340 -9.00 11.88 15.21
CA PRO A 340 -9.75 13.06 14.77
C PRO A 340 -8.80 14.16 14.32
N CYS A 341 -9.11 14.83 13.21
CA CYS A 341 -8.22 15.83 12.64
C CYS A 341 -8.98 16.94 11.88
N GLN A 342 -8.27 18.02 11.62
CA GLN A 342 -8.63 19.08 10.68
C GLN A 342 -7.57 19.15 9.59
N VAL A 343 -7.96 19.59 8.41
CA VAL A 343 -7.08 19.68 7.24
C VAL A 343 -7.16 21.10 6.68
N LEU A 344 -5.98 21.67 6.40
CA LEU A 344 -5.82 22.95 5.75
C LEU A 344 -5.01 22.77 4.46
N PRO A 345 -5.58 23.03 3.27
CA PRO A 345 -4.83 23.05 2.01
C PRO A 345 -3.83 24.21 1.99
N LEU A 346 -2.63 23.95 1.50
CA LEU A 346 -1.59 24.94 1.29
C LEU A 346 -1.44 25.26 -0.21
N GLU A 347 -0.96 26.46 -0.54
CA GLU A 347 -0.81 26.93 -1.92
C GLU A 347 0.07 26.02 -2.79
N ASN A 348 1.01 25.33 -2.20
CA ASN A 348 1.93 24.40 -2.89
C ASN A 348 1.33 22.99 -3.14
N GLY A 349 0.02 22.79 -2.88
CA GLY A 349 -0.67 21.51 -3.03
C GLY A 349 -0.44 20.50 -1.90
N GLN A 350 0.28 20.90 -0.84
CA GLN A 350 0.40 20.13 0.40
C GLN A 350 -0.85 20.32 1.26
N LEU A 351 -1.05 19.39 2.23
CA LEU A 351 -2.06 19.57 3.27
C LEU A 351 -1.34 19.68 4.63
N LEU A 352 -1.71 20.68 5.39
CA LEU A 352 -1.39 20.77 6.82
C LEU A 352 -2.52 20.09 7.59
N VAL A 353 -2.20 19.07 8.36
CA VAL A 353 -3.13 18.31 9.19
C VAL A 353 -2.91 18.67 10.64
N ARG A 354 -3.96 19.11 11.34
CA ARG A 354 -3.97 19.31 12.79
C ARG A 354 -4.67 18.12 13.44
N PHE A 355 -4.00 17.43 14.34
CA PHE A 355 -4.59 16.36 15.12
C PHE A 355 -5.39 16.94 16.30
N LEU A 356 -6.59 16.41 16.48
CA LEU A 356 -7.46 16.72 17.62
C LEU A 356 -7.39 15.62 18.70
N GLY A 357 -6.51 14.64 18.50
CA GLY A 357 -6.20 13.55 19.40
C GLY A 357 -4.69 13.28 19.45
N GLU A 358 -4.30 12.29 20.23
CA GLU A 358 -2.88 11.94 20.40
C GLU A 358 -2.31 11.31 19.12
N ALA A 359 -1.30 11.93 18.53
CA ALA A 359 -0.56 11.44 17.37
C ALA A 359 0.92 11.33 17.70
N SER A 360 1.58 10.30 17.20
CA SER A 360 2.99 10.07 17.45
C SER A 360 3.67 9.32 16.31
N ALA A 361 4.99 9.51 16.22
CA ALA A 361 5.87 8.80 15.28
C ALA A 361 5.42 8.97 13.82
N ILE A 362 5.22 10.21 13.40
CA ILE A 362 4.88 10.60 12.03
C ILE A 362 6.06 10.28 11.11
N ALA A 363 5.93 9.25 10.28
CA ALA A 363 7.00 8.73 9.43
C ALA A 363 6.83 9.20 7.98
N PRO A 364 7.70 10.07 7.43
CA PRO A 364 7.69 10.46 6.03
C PRO A 364 7.73 9.24 5.09
N GLY A 365 6.95 9.29 4.01
CA GLY A 365 6.78 8.20 3.06
C GLY A 365 5.63 7.24 3.38
N GLN A 366 5.15 7.21 4.62
CA GLN A 366 3.90 6.53 4.97
C GLN A 366 2.68 7.32 4.50
N SER A 367 1.51 6.69 4.49
CA SER A 367 0.26 7.35 4.08
C SER A 367 -0.49 7.94 5.27
N ALA A 368 -1.07 9.11 5.04
CA ALA A 368 -2.14 9.71 5.82
C ALA A 368 -3.45 9.47 5.06
N VAL A 369 -4.32 8.61 5.56
CA VAL A 369 -5.59 8.26 4.90
C VAL A 369 -6.75 8.86 5.67
N PHE A 370 -7.57 9.66 4.99
CA PHE A 370 -8.68 10.40 5.57
C PHE A 370 -9.98 9.61 5.46
N TYR A 371 -10.73 9.59 6.57
CA TYR A 371 -11.97 8.84 6.69
C TYR A 371 -13.11 9.71 7.24
N ASP A 372 -14.31 9.47 6.72
CA ASP A 372 -15.57 9.79 7.37
C ASP A 372 -16.22 8.48 7.84
N GLY A 373 -16.14 8.20 9.13
CA GLY A 373 -16.51 6.91 9.68
C GLY A 373 -15.67 5.77 9.08
N GLN A 374 -16.29 4.92 8.27
CA GLN A 374 -15.62 3.81 7.56
C GLN A 374 -15.25 4.15 6.10
N ARG A 375 -15.72 5.27 5.58
CA ARG A 375 -15.55 5.69 4.19
C ARG A 375 -14.23 6.43 4.02
N VAL A 376 -13.43 5.98 3.04
CA VAL A 376 -12.18 6.63 2.64
C VAL A 376 -12.51 7.85 1.77
N LEU A 377 -12.15 9.04 2.22
CA LEU A 377 -12.32 10.29 1.46
C LEU A 377 -11.11 10.59 0.57
N GLY A 378 -10.01 9.89 0.77
CA GLY A 378 -8.75 10.05 0.07
C GLY A 378 -7.57 9.90 1.01
N GLY A 379 -6.40 10.37 0.56
CA GLY A 379 -5.19 10.32 1.36
C GLY A 379 -4.08 11.16 0.77
N ALA A 380 -2.93 11.13 1.45
CA ALA A 380 -1.71 11.80 1.03
C ALA A 380 -0.50 11.03 1.55
N PHE A 381 0.68 11.27 1.01
CA PHE A 381 1.90 10.80 1.66
C PHE A 381 2.33 11.76 2.75
N ILE A 382 2.85 11.21 3.84
CA ILE A 382 3.44 12.01 4.92
C ILE A 382 4.73 12.61 4.38
N ALA A 383 4.80 13.93 4.36
CA ALA A 383 5.96 14.68 3.91
C ALA A 383 7.06 14.76 4.98
N SER A 384 8.22 15.31 4.62
CA SER A 384 9.20 15.71 5.61
C SER A 384 8.64 16.78 6.52
N GLN A 385 8.74 16.60 7.82
CA GLN A 385 8.24 17.57 8.84
C GLN A 385 9.22 18.73 9.09
N ARG A 386 10.22 18.87 8.24
CA ARG A 386 11.22 19.94 8.39
C ARG A 386 10.59 21.30 8.11
N GLY A 387 10.70 22.22 9.06
CA GLY A 387 10.15 23.59 8.94
C GLY A 387 8.65 23.72 9.20
N ILE A 388 7.99 22.66 9.66
CA ILE A 388 6.53 22.65 9.92
C ILE A 388 6.08 23.81 10.83
N TYR A 389 6.83 24.17 11.85
CA TYR A 389 6.47 25.27 12.75
C TYR A 389 6.40 26.65 12.06
N LYS A 390 7.25 26.87 11.04
CA LYS A 390 7.16 28.08 10.23
C LYS A 390 5.87 28.06 9.38
N ILE A 391 5.57 26.91 8.78
CA ILE A 391 4.34 26.74 7.98
C ILE A 391 3.11 26.99 8.85
N ILE A 392 3.09 26.49 10.09
CA ILE A 392 1.98 26.70 11.05
C ILE A 392 1.84 28.19 11.39
N ALA A 393 2.94 28.89 11.61
CA ALA A 393 2.92 30.31 11.94
C ALA A 393 2.37 31.15 10.77
N ASP A 394 2.69 30.77 9.54
CA ASP A 394 2.23 31.46 8.33
C ASP A 394 0.79 31.07 7.93
N ASN A 395 0.25 29.94 8.45
CA ASN A 395 -1.07 29.36 8.10
C ASN A 395 -1.81 28.90 9.37
N PRO A 396 -2.41 29.79 10.14
CA PRO A 396 -3.20 29.43 11.31
C PRO A 396 -4.50 28.71 10.91
N PHE A 397 -4.91 27.70 11.70
CA PHE A 397 -6.19 26.97 11.53
C PHE A 397 -7.38 27.82 11.95
#